data_43471d58e00e4c08011434074a9a09a3
#
_entry.id   43471d58e00e4c08011434074a9a09a3
#
_cell.length_a   1.000
_cell.length_b   1.000
_cell.length_c   1.000
_cell.angle_alpha   90.00
_cell.angle_beta   90.00
_cell.angle_gamma   90.00
#
_symmetry.space_group_name_H-M   'P 1'
#
loop_
_entity.id
_entity.type
_entity.pdbx_description
1 polymer ?
#
loop_
_entity_poly.entity_id
_entity_poly.type
_entity_poly.pdbx_seq_one_letter_code
_entity_poly.pdbx_strand_id
1 'polypeptide(L)'
;MKRRILALLMILMAAGTPAMATEEPVFTQVLKEGAFEIRDYVPTVVAEVTVSGSQERASSQGFRILAGYIFGGNTRRQSIAMTAPVAQRRVSETIAMTAPVSQTASGTGWTVRFTMPAAWSMQTLPQPNDARITLRQEPGQRMAVIRFSGIADARQVDRHSRELEAELRTRGLRPTGPISMAQYDPPWTLWFMRRNEVMVPIAR
;
A
#
# COMPACT_ATOMS: atom_id res chain seq x y z
N MET A 1 59.71 27.83 -24.87
CA MET A 1 59.00 27.84 -23.60
C MET A 1 57.57 27.32 -23.85
N LYS A 2 57.29 26.05 -23.52
CA LYS A 2 55.99 25.39 -23.76
C LYS A 2 55.22 25.34 -22.43
N ARG A 3 54.15 26.16 -22.29
CA ARG A 3 53.24 26.13 -21.14
C ARG A 3 52.30 24.92 -21.26
N ARG A 4 52.43 23.96 -20.38
CA ARG A 4 51.49 22.84 -20.21
C ARG A 4 50.33 23.32 -19.30
N ILE A 5 49.13 23.43 -19.85
CA ILE A 5 47.90 23.67 -19.10
C ILE A 5 47.40 22.31 -18.63
N LEU A 6 47.43 22.09 -17.32
CA LEU A 6 46.91 20.92 -16.67
C LEU A 6 45.41 21.16 -16.38
N ALA A 7 44.52 20.55 -17.17
CA ALA A 7 43.08 20.60 -16.92
C ALA A 7 42.75 19.62 -15.81
N LEU A 8 42.40 20.12 -14.63
CA LEU A 8 41.91 19.34 -13.49
C LEU A 8 40.43 19.03 -13.69
N LEU A 9 40.13 17.80 -14.09
CA LEU A 9 38.76 17.30 -14.25
C LEU A 9 38.21 16.94 -12.85
N MET A 10 37.40 17.82 -12.24
CA MET A 10 36.69 17.57 -11.01
C MET A 10 35.49 16.62 -11.32
N ILE A 11 35.66 15.34 -11.02
CA ILE A 11 34.55 14.37 -11.03
C ILE A 11 33.74 14.63 -9.78
N LEU A 12 32.59 15.29 -9.93
CA LEU A 12 31.60 15.47 -8.87
C LEU A 12 30.86 14.12 -8.71
N MET A 13 31.31 13.28 -7.80
CA MET A 13 30.56 12.10 -7.37
C MET A 13 29.32 12.58 -6.61
N ALA A 14 28.19 12.69 -7.29
CA ALA A 14 26.89 12.79 -6.65
C ALA A 14 26.65 11.47 -5.92
N ALA A 15 26.89 11.45 -4.62
CA ALA A 15 26.40 10.38 -3.75
C ALA A 15 24.87 10.46 -3.73
N GLY A 16 24.24 9.75 -4.66
CA GLY A 16 22.79 9.54 -4.64
C GLY A 16 22.46 8.78 -3.36
N THR A 17 21.77 9.43 -2.43
CA THR A 17 21.11 8.72 -1.32
C THR A 17 20.23 7.64 -1.94
N PRO A 18 20.36 6.35 -1.56
CA PRO A 18 19.45 5.33 -2.06
C PRO A 18 18.03 5.76 -1.68
N ALA A 19 17.18 5.97 -2.68
CA ALA A 19 15.76 6.12 -2.45
C ALA A 19 15.34 4.83 -1.74
N MET A 20 14.94 4.94 -0.46
CA MET A 20 14.42 3.81 0.29
C MET A 20 13.23 3.30 -0.48
N ALA A 21 13.38 2.13 -1.11
CA ALA A 21 12.29 1.49 -1.82
C ALA A 21 11.17 1.25 -0.80
N THR A 22 9.98 1.77 -1.09
CA THR A 22 8.81 1.54 -0.25
C THR A 22 8.50 0.04 -0.25
N GLU A 23 8.38 -0.56 0.93
CA GLU A 23 8.10 -1.99 1.08
C GLU A 23 6.76 -2.34 0.44
N GLU A 24 6.72 -3.45 -0.31
CA GLU A 24 5.52 -4.00 -0.93
C GLU A 24 5.16 -5.35 -0.31
N PRO A 25 3.87 -5.74 -0.29
CA PRO A 25 3.46 -7.06 0.16
C PRO A 25 4.11 -8.16 -0.65
N VAL A 26 4.63 -9.17 0.05
CA VAL A 26 5.32 -10.30 -0.57
C VAL A 26 4.31 -11.21 -1.27
N PHE A 27 4.62 -11.59 -2.50
CA PHE A 27 3.85 -12.55 -3.28
C PHE A 27 4.72 -13.45 -4.13
N THR A 28 4.17 -14.60 -4.49
CA THR A 28 4.73 -15.48 -5.54
C THR A 28 3.94 -15.24 -6.83
N GLN A 29 4.63 -14.94 -7.92
CA GLN A 29 4.02 -14.80 -9.24
C GLN A 29 3.68 -16.17 -9.81
N VAL A 30 2.39 -16.43 -10.03
CA VAL A 30 1.89 -17.71 -10.57
C VAL A 30 1.79 -17.65 -12.09
N LEU A 31 1.29 -16.51 -12.61
CA LEU A 31 1.15 -16.25 -14.04
C LEU A 31 1.44 -14.79 -14.35
N LYS A 32 2.01 -14.51 -15.52
CA LYS A 32 2.14 -13.17 -16.08
C LYS A 32 2.01 -13.19 -17.59
N GLU A 33 0.99 -12.51 -18.09
CA GLU A 33 0.71 -12.34 -19.51
C GLU A 33 0.33 -10.89 -19.80
N GLY A 34 1.29 -10.14 -20.31
CA GLY A 34 1.12 -8.69 -20.53
C GLY A 34 0.82 -7.93 -19.23
N ALA A 35 -0.34 -7.29 -19.17
CA ALA A 35 -0.82 -6.56 -18.01
C ALA A 35 -1.54 -7.45 -16.97
N PHE A 36 -1.96 -8.65 -17.38
CA PHE A 36 -2.66 -9.61 -16.52
C PHE A 36 -1.66 -10.47 -15.73
N GLU A 37 -1.88 -10.61 -14.44
CA GLU A 37 -1.06 -11.44 -13.54
C GLU A 37 -1.93 -12.22 -12.56
N ILE A 38 -1.45 -13.42 -12.16
CA ILE A 38 -1.97 -14.15 -10.99
C ILE A 38 -0.85 -14.22 -9.97
N ARG A 39 -1.16 -13.81 -8.75
CA ARG A 39 -0.20 -13.73 -7.64
C ARG A 39 -0.75 -14.41 -6.39
N ASP A 40 0.08 -15.18 -5.69
CA ASP A 40 -0.20 -15.72 -4.37
C ASP A 40 0.46 -14.82 -3.31
N TYR A 41 -0.36 -14.03 -2.61
CA TYR A 41 0.10 -13.19 -1.51
C TYR A 41 0.22 -13.98 -0.22
N VAL A 42 1.25 -13.69 0.57
CA VAL A 42 1.40 -14.20 1.93
C VAL A 42 0.44 -13.48 2.90
N PRO A 43 0.15 -14.05 4.08
CA PRO A 43 -0.62 -13.35 5.10
C PRO A 43 0.04 -12.02 5.47
N THR A 44 -0.78 -10.97 5.60
CA THR A 44 -0.32 -9.61 5.96
C THR A 44 -1.18 -9.02 7.07
N VAL A 45 -0.69 -7.97 7.72
CA VAL A 45 -1.51 -7.15 8.60
C VAL A 45 -1.86 -5.85 7.87
N VAL A 46 -3.11 -5.43 7.97
CA VAL A 46 -3.59 -4.18 7.38
C VAL A 46 -4.16 -3.26 8.45
N ALA A 47 -3.97 -1.96 8.25
CA ALA A 47 -4.75 -0.92 8.91
C ALA A 47 -5.79 -0.40 7.91
N GLU A 48 -7.05 -0.40 8.29
CA GLU A 48 -8.14 0.00 7.41
C GLU A 48 -9.08 1.02 8.05
N VAL A 49 -9.68 1.85 7.20
CA VAL A 49 -10.72 2.81 7.57
C VAL A 49 -11.79 2.85 6.49
N THR A 50 -13.07 2.89 6.89
CA THR A 50 -14.18 3.08 5.97
C THR A 50 -14.60 4.54 5.95
N VAL A 51 -14.71 5.11 4.75
CA VAL A 51 -15.03 6.52 4.53
C VAL A 51 -16.16 6.63 3.52
N SER A 52 -17.12 7.49 3.80
CA SER A 52 -18.26 7.78 2.90
C SER A 52 -17.86 8.75 1.79
N GLY A 53 -18.61 8.72 0.67
CA GLY A 53 -18.46 9.67 -0.42
C GLY A 53 -17.91 9.09 -1.71
N SER A 54 -17.46 9.95 -2.64
CA SER A 54 -16.85 9.51 -3.91
C SER A 54 -15.49 8.83 -3.67
N GLN A 55 -15.08 7.99 -4.62
CA GLN A 55 -13.79 7.29 -4.59
C GLN A 55 -12.61 8.23 -4.30
N GLU A 56 -12.52 9.38 -4.96
CA GLU A 56 -11.42 10.33 -4.81
C GLU A 56 -11.40 10.98 -3.42
N ARG A 57 -12.57 11.35 -2.89
CA ARG A 57 -12.69 11.92 -1.54
C ARG A 57 -12.32 10.88 -0.49
N ALA A 58 -12.81 9.66 -0.63
CA ALA A 58 -12.52 8.55 0.27
C ALA A 58 -11.03 8.21 0.24
N SER A 59 -10.39 8.19 -0.95
CA SER A 59 -8.96 8.01 -1.10
C SER A 59 -8.17 9.02 -0.27
N SER A 60 -8.44 10.30 -0.50
CA SER A 60 -7.71 11.40 0.16
C SER A 60 -7.97 11.44 1.66
N GLN A 61 -9.21 11.18 2.09
CA GLN A 61 -9.58 11.21 3.51
C GLN A 61 -9.04 9.97 4.24
N GLY A 62 -9.23 8.78 3.67
CA GLY A 62 -8.73 7.53 4.24
C GLY A 62 -7.20 7.52 4.34
N PHE A 63 -6.51 7.99 3.29
CA PHE A 63 -5.07 8.17 3.32
C PHE A 63 -4.62 9.06 4.49
N ARG A 64 -5.23 10.23 4.69
CA ARG A 64 -4.86 11.14 5.79
C ARG A 64 -5.05 10.51 7.16
N ILE A 65 -6.14 9.76 7.36
CA ILE A 65 -6.41 9.07 8.63
C ILE A 65 -5.36 8.01 8.90
N LEU A 66 -5.07 7.15 7.92
CA LEU A 66 -4.09 6.08 8.05
C LEU A 66 -2.65 6.61 8.12
N ALA A 67 -2.32 7.68 7.38
CA ALA A 67 -1.04 8.37 7.50
C ALA A 67 -0.86 8.95 8.91
N GLY A 68 -1.90 9.54 9.49
CA GLY A 68 -1.87 9.99 10.89
C GLY A 68 -1.49 8.86 11.85
N TYR A 69 -2.03 7.67 11.64
CA TYR A 69 -1.70 6.49 12.45
C TYR A 69 -0.22 6.09 12.35
N ILE A 70 0.31 5.94 11.14
CA ILE A 70 1.70 5.49 10.94
C ILE A 70 2.73 6.56 11.37
N PHE A 71 2.40 7.84 11.29
CA PHE A 71 3.26 8.95 11.68
C PHE A 71 3.11 9.39 13.14
N GLY A 72 2.63 8.50 14.02
CA GLY A 72 2.65 8.71 15.47
C GLY A 72 1.28 8.94 16.12
N GLY A 73 0.18 8.92 15.37
CA GLY A 73 -1.19 8.92 15.89
C GLY A 73 -1.56 7.58 16.53
N ASN A 74 -0.65 7.03 17.33
CA ASN A 74 -0.76 5.70 17.92
C ASN A 74 -0.19 5.67 19.35
N THR A 75 -0.44 4.57 20.04
CA THR A 75 0.12 4.29 21.37
C THR A 75 0.83 2.94 21.30
N ARG A 76 2.14 2.95 21.62
CA ARG A 76 2.96 1.74 21.64
C ARG A 76 2.39 0.70 22.60
N ARG A 77 2.29 -0.55 22.17
CA ARG A 77 1.97 -1.67 23.06
C ARG A 77 3.19 -1.98 23.92
N GLN A 78 3.12 -1.64 25.20
CA GLN A 78 4.13 -2.06 26.18
C GLN A 78 3.52 -3.13 27.09
N SER A 79 4.17 -4.31 27.15
CA SER A 79 3.97 -5.24 28.26
C SER A 79 4.68 -4.66 29.47
N ILE A 80 3.92 -4.11 30.41
CA ILE A 80 4.48 -3.59 31.68
C ILE A 80 4.39 -4.72 32.69
N ALA A 81 5.55 -5.24 33.13
CA ALA A 81 5.62 -5.95 34.39
C ALA A 81 5.24 -4.96 35.47
N MET A 82 4.20 -5.28 36.27
CA MET A 82 3.68 -4.39 37.31
C MET A 82 4.76 -4.14 38.38
N THR A 83 5.36 -2.96 38.35
CA THR A 83 6.12 -2.40 39.50
C THR A 83 5.53 -1.01 39.83
N ALA A 84 5.24 -0.78 41.08
CA ALA A 84 4.79 0.53 41.58
C ALA A 84 5.96 1.51 41.72
N PRO A 85 5.80 2.84 41.40
CA PRO A 85 4.59 3.54 40.98
C PRO A 85 4.38 3.54 39.45
N VAL A 86 3.11 3.47 39.00
CA VAL A 86 2.73 3.47 37.60
C VAL A 86 2.74 4.89 37.05
N ALA A 87 3.82 5.27 36.36
CA ALA A 87 3.84 6.45 35.48
C ALA A 87 3.44 6.04 34.08
N GLN A 88 2.19 6.23 33.68
CA GLN A 88 1.73 6.00 32.33
C GLN A 88 2.15 7.16 31.41
N ARG A 89 3.15 6.96 30.59
CA ARG A 89 3.51 7.85 29.50
C ARG A 89 3.06 7.19 28.18
N ARG A 90 2.18 7.87 27.45
CA ARG A 90 1.87 7.44 26.07
C ARG A 90 3.13 7.64 25.21
N VAL A 91 3.65 6.56 24.67
CA VAL A 91 4.75 6.59 23.72
C VAL A 91 4.18 6.26 22.35
N SER A 92 4.29 7.19 21.41
CA SER A 92 3.95 6.95 20.01
C SER A 92 5.14 6.32 19.27
N GLU A 93 4.86 5.69 18.14
CA GLU A 93 5.85 5.04 17.29
C GLU A 93 5.60 5.39 15.83
N THR A 94 6.68 5.59 15.07
CA THR A 94 6.58 5.79 13.62
C THR A 94 6.68 4.45 12.91
N ILE A 95 5.70 4.16 12.06
CA ILE A 95 5.65 2.96 11.22
C ILE A 95 6.05 3.38 9.81
N ALA A 96 6.96 2.64 9.18
CA ALA A 96 7.36 2.91 7.81
C ALA A 96 6.15 2.78 6.86
N MET A 97 6.05 3.69 5.90
CA MET A 97 5.01 3.61 4.88
C MET A 97 5.30 2.46 3.92
N THR A 98 4.27 1.69 3.59
CA THR A 98 4.34 0.64 2.56
C THR A 98 3.49 1.02 1.34
N ALA A 99 3.77 0.42 0.21
CA ALA A 99 2.93 0.47 -0.98
C ALA A 99 2.36 -0.94 -1.25
N PRO A 100 1.15 -1.07 -1.78
CA PRO A 100 0.26 -0.01 -2.22
C PRO A 100 -0.71 0.48 -1.13
N VAL A 101 -1.33 1.64 -1.41
CA VAL A 101 -2.59 2.03 -0.78
C VAL A 101 -3.73 1.39 -1.56
N SER A 102 -4.53 0.54 -0.93
CA SER A 102 -5.64 -0.14 -1.60
C SER A 102 -7.00 0.42 -1.18
N GLN A 103 -7.96 0.35 -2.11
CA GLN A 103 -9.34 0.77 -1.93
C GLN A 103 -10.31 -0.28 -2.43
N THR A 104 -11.37 -0.50 -1.69
CA THR A 104 -12.47 -1.39 -2.06
C THR A 104 -13.79 -0.71 -1.77
N ALA A 105 -14.77 -0.84 -2.67
CA ALA A 105 -16.12 -0.35 -2.43
C ALA A 105 -16.76 -1.09 -1.24
N SER A 106 -17.42 -0.35 -0.33
CA SER A 106 -18.04 -0.88 0.89
C SER A 106 -19.35 -0.14 1.16
N GLY A 107 -20.46 -0.75 0.81
CA GLY A 107 -21.78 -0.13 0.93
C GLY A 107 -21.85 1.21 0.19
N THR A 108 -22.17 2.29 0.90
CA THR A 108 -22.22 3.66 0.35
C THR A 108 -20.87 4.41 0.42
N GLY A 109 -19.78 3.72 0.73
CA GLY A 109 -18.46 4.30 0.92
C GLY A 109 -17.33 3.41 0.39
N TRP A 110 -16.14 3.67 0.89
CA TRP A 110 -14.92 2.99 0.48
C TRP A 110 -14.09 2.60 1.70
N THR A 111 -13.60 1.37 1.72
CA THR A 111 -12.58 0.94 2.68
C THR A 111 -11.22 1.21 2.07
N VAL A 112 -10.44 2.07 2.73
CA VAL A 112 -9.05 2.38 2.39
C VAL A 112 -8.14 1.59 3.31
N ARG A 113 -7.08 0.99 2.79
CA ARG A 113 -6.16 0.13 3.53
C ARG A 113 -4.70 0.49 3.28
N PHE A 114 -3.92 0.43 4.35
CA PHE A 114 -2.46 0.35 4.29
C PHE A 114 -2.05 -1.06 4.73
N THR A 115 -1.22 -1.72 3.93
CA THR A 115 -0.54 -2.93 4.38
C THR A 115 0.55 -2.52 5.36
N MET A 116 0.67 -3.18 6.49
CA MET A 116 1.74 -2.91 7.45
C MET A 116 3.04 -3.59 7.02
N PRO A 117 4.21 -3.00 7.32
CA PRO A 117 5.50 -3.64 7.06
C PRO A 117 5.57 -5.04 7.64
N ALA A 118 6.29 -5.97 6.97
CA ALA A 118 6.38 -7.37 7.36
C ALA A 118 6.99 -7.58 8.77
N ALA A 119 7.74 -6.59 9.27
CA ALA A 119 8.29 -6.60 10.63
C ALA A 119 7.22 -6.50 11.72
N TRP A 120 5.98 -6.13 11.39
CA TRP A 120 4.91 -5.93 12.35
C TRP A 120 3.93 -7.10 12.37
N SER A 121 3.46 -7.44 13.55
CA SER A 121 2.37 -8.40 13.77
C SER A 121 1.20 -7.74 14.49
N MET A 122 0.05 -8.41 14.57
CA MET A 122 -1.10 -7.94 15.35
C MET A 122 -0.77 -7.69 16.83
N GLN A 123 0.25 -8.39 17.36
CA GLN A 123 0.69 -8.27 18.75
C GLN A 123 1.64 -7.10 18.99
N THR A 124 2.46 -6.76 17.98
CA THR A 124 3.50 -5.73 18.09
C THR A 124 3.09 -4.37 17.56
N LEU A 125 2.11 -4.30 16.65
CA LEU A 125 1.61 -3.03 16.12
C LEU A 125 1.09 -2.12 17.24
N PRO A 126 1.46 -0.83 17.22
CA PRO A 126 0.88 0.16 18.14
C PRO A 126 -0.65 0.24 18.00
N GLN A 127 -1.34 0.62 19.05
CA GLN A 127 -2.79 0.84 19.00
C GLN A 127 -3.09 2.17 18.31
N PRO A 128 -4.00 2.22 17.33
CA PRO A 128 -4.46 3.48 16.77
C PRO A 128 -5.11 4.35 17.85
N ASN A 129 -4.81 5.65 17.86
CA ASN A 129 -5.51 6.62 18.70
C ASN A 129 -6.86 7.05 18.09
N ASP A 130 -7.03 6.87 16.78
CA ASP A 130 -8.27 7.14 16.06
C ASP A 130 -9.12 5.85 16.01
N ALA A 131 -10.26 5.87 16.69
CA ALA A 131 -11.16 4.72 16.82
C ALA A 131 -11.78 4.24 15.47
N ARG A 132 -11.67 5.06 14.40
CA ARG A 132 -12.13 4.67 13.06
C ARG A 132 -11.21 3.65 12.39
N ILE A 133 -9.97 3.53 12.87
CA ILE A 133 -8.97 2.63 12.29
C ILE A 133 -9.11 1.24 12.91
N THR A 134 -9.24 0.25 12.06
CA THR A 134 -9.25 -1.16 12.44
C THR A 134 -7.97 -1.82 11.96
N LEU A 135 -7.30 -2.54 12.87
CA LEU A 135 -6.17 -3.41 12.50
C LEU A 135 -6.71 -4.82 12.27
N ARG A 136 -6.33 -5.44 11.15
CA ARG A 136 -6.80 -6.77 10.80
C ARG A 136 -5.69 -7.61 10.17
N GLN A 137 -5.67 -8.90 10.48
CA GLN A 137 -4.86 -9.87 9.75
C GLN A 137 -5.62 -10.33 8.51
N GLU A 138 -5.03 -10.13 7.34
CA GLU A 138 -5.49 -10.67 6.07
C GLU A 138 -4.81 -12.02 5.84
N PRO A 139 -5.58 -13.08 5.56
CA PRO A 139 -5.00 -14.37 5.19
C PRO A 139 -4.30 -14.25 3.83
N GLY A 140 -3.33 -15.11 3.60
CA GLY A 140 -2.73 -15.23 2.28
C GLY A 140 -3.76 -15.65 1.25
N GLN A 141 -3.79 -14.97 0.10
CA GLN A 141 -4.82 -15.19 -0.92
C GLN A 141 -4.26 -15.10 -2.33
N ARG A 142 -4.91 -15.82 -3.25
CA ARG A 142 -4.61 -15.71 -4.68
C ARG A 142 -5.37 -14.54 -5.27
N MET A 143 -4.65 -13.67 -6.00
CA MET A 143 -5.21 -12.48 -6.63
C MET A 143 -5.01 -12.55 -8.14
N ALA A 144 -6.04 -12.22 -8.90
CA ALA A 144 -5.90 -11.83 -10.30
C ALA A 144 -5.74 -10.30 -10.35
N VAL A 145 -4.83 -9.81 -11.18
CA VAL A 145 -4.38 -8.42 -11.24
C VAL A 145 -4.30 -7.95 -12.68
N ILE A 146 -4.76 -6.71 -12.94
CA ILE A 146 -4.42 -5.94 -14.15
C ILE A 146 -3.63 -4.73 -13.71
N ARG A 147 -2.42 -4.59 -14.26
CA ARG A 147 -1.54 -3.45 -14.04
C ARG A 147 -1.71 -2.40 -15.13
N PHE A 148 -1.78 -1.12 -14.74
CA PHE A 148 -1.87 0.00 -15.67
C PHE A 148 -1.13 1.24 -15.16
N SER A 149 -0.80 2.15 -16.08
CA SER A 149 -0.18 3.44 -15.76
C SER A 149 -1.19 4.58 -15.90
N GLY A 150 -0.85 5.74 -15.35
CA GLY A 150 -1.67 6.94 -15.51
C GLY A 150 -2.36 7.39 -14.24
N ILE A 151 -3.39 8.23 -14.40
CA ILE A 151 -4.23 8.70 -13.30
C ILE A 151 -5.33 7.65 -13.07
N ALA A 152 -5.39 7.10 -11.86
CA ALA A 152 -6.41 6.12 -11.49
C ALA A 152 -7.73 6.81 -11.10
N ASP A 153 -8.33 7.55 -12.04
CA ASP A 153 -9.67 8.09 -11.88
C ASP A 153 -10.75 6.99 -12.00
N ALA A 154 -11.98 7.31 -11.64
CA ALA A 154 -13.09 6.36 -11.63
C ALA A 154 -13.31 5.69 -13.00
N ARG A 155 -13.08 6.42 -14.11
CA ARG A 155 -13.23 5.90 -15.48
C ARG A 155 -12.17 4.88 -15.82
N GLN A 156 -10.91 5.15 -15.47
CA GLN A 156 -9.79 4.24 -15.70
C GLN A 156 -9.94 2.98 -14.85
N VAL A 157 -10.32 3.15 -13.59
CA VAL A 157 -10.57 2.02 -12.68
C VAL A 157 -11.70 1.14 -13.21
N ASP A 158 -12.83 1.71 -13.65
CA ASP A 158 -13.96 0.98 -14.22
C ASP A 158 -13.56 0.25 -15.52
N ARG A 159 -12.79 0.89 -16.40
CA ARG A 159 -12.29 0.26 -17.64
C ARG A 159 -11.45 -0.97 -17.33
N HIS A 160 -10.45 -0.84 -16.47
CA HIS A 160 -9.55 -1.95 -16.15
C HIS A 160 -10.21 -3.02 -15.28
N SER A 161 -11.24 -2.65 -14.50
CA SER A 161 -12.07 -3.62 -13.79
C SER A 161 -12.84 -4.51 -14.76
N ARG A 162 -13.45 -3.93 -15.81
CA ARG A 162 -14.11 -4.71 -16.88
C ARG A 162 -13.15 -5.58 -17.67
N GLU A 163 -11.93 -5.09 -17.90
CA GLU A 163 -10.86 -5.88 -18.54
C GLU A 163 -10.49 -7.08 -17.65
N LEU A 164 -10.30 -6.87 -16.34
CA LEU A 164 -10.05 -7.95 -15.38
C LEU A 164 -11.17 -8.97 -15.38
N GLU A 165 -12.43 -8.52 -15.33
CA GLU A 165 -13.60 -9.42 -15.37
C GLU A 165 -13.67 -10.23 -16.68
N ALA A 166 -13.29 -9.64 -17.82
CA ALA A 166 -13.24 -10.34 -19.09
C ALA A 166 -12.17 -11.44 -19.07
N GLU A 167 -10.97 -11.15 -18.56
CA GLU A 167 -9.90 -12.13 -18.40
C GLU A 167 -10.33 -13.29 -17.48
N LEU A 168 -11.00 -12.98 -16.37
CA LEU A 168 -11.52 -14.02 -15.46
C LEU A 168 -12.52 -14.93 -16.16
N ARG A 169 -13.46 -14.38 -16.94
CA ARG A 169 -14.45 -15.18 -17.69
C ARG A 169 -13.78 -16.07 -18.74
N THR A 170 -12.85 -15.52 -19.53
CA THR A 170 -12.12 -16.26 -20.57
C THR A 170 -11.34 -17.45 -19.99
N ARG A 171 -10.78 -17.27 -18.78
CA ARG A 171 -9.97 -18.30 -18.11
C ARG A 171 -10.76 -19.20 -17.18
N GLY A 172 -12.07 -18.99 -17.03
CA GLY A 172 -12.90 -19.76 -16.10
C GLY A 172 -12.54 -19.53 -14.63
N LEU A 173 -11.90 -18.41 -14.28
CA LEU A 173 -11.50 -18.07 -12.91
C LEU A 173 -12.67 -17.46 -12.15
N ARG A 174 -12.86 -17.89 -10.89
CA ARG A 174 -13.98 -17.42 -10.05
C ARG A 174 -13.50 -16.43 -9.02
N PRO A 175 -14.01 -15.18 -9.03
CA PRO A 175 -13.74 -14.23 -7.96
C PRO A 175 -14.38 -14.70 -6.64
N THR A 176 -13.67 -14.46 -5.53
CA THR A 176 -14.12 -14.80 -4.16
C THR A 176 -14.38 -13.56 -3.29
N GLY A 177 -14.21 -12.37 -3.88
CA GLY A 177 -14.44 -11.10 -3.19
C GLY A 177 -14.57 -9.93 -4.18
N PRO A 178 -14.72 -8.71 -3.70
CA PRO A 178 -14.86 -7.53 -4.53
C PRO A 178 -13.53 -7.14 -5.20
N ILE A 179 -13.65 -6.42 -6.33
CA ILE A 179 -12.49 -5.77 -6.97
C ILE A 179 -11.99 -4.64 -6.05
N SER A 180 -10.69 -4.55 -5.93
CA SER A 180 -9.98 -3.46 -5.24
C SER A 180 -9.05 -2.75 -6.21
N MET A 181 -8.79 -1.48 -5.94
CA MET A 181 -7.76 -0.68 -6.63
C MET A 181 -6.56 -0.50 -5.71
N ALA A 182 -5.37 -0.55 -6.27
CA ALA A 182 -4.11 -0.36 -5.56
C ALA A 182 -3.26 0.70 -6.26
N GLN A 183 -2.76 1.68 -5.49
CA GLN A 183 -1.89 2.76 -5.96
C GLN A 183 -0.54 2.66 -5.27
N TYR A 184 0.53 2.64 -6.05
CA TYR A 184 1.89 2.38 -5.57
C TYR A 184 2.74 3.64 -5.43
N ASP A 185 2.40 4.69 -6.19
CA ASP A 185 3.22 5.88 -6.32
C ASP A 185 2.63 7.09 -5.61
N PRO A 186 3.48 7.93 -5.04
CA PRO A 186 3.05 9.18 -4.43
C PRO A 186 2.51 10.18 -5.47
N PRO A 187 1.70 11.18 -5.05
CA PRO A 187 1.01 12.09 -5.96
C PRO A 187 1.94 12.97 -6.81
N TRP A 188 3.20 13.17 -6.39
CA TRP A 188 4.20 13.93 -7.16
C TRP A 188 4.90 13.10 -8.26
N THR A 189 4.70 11.78 -8.31
CA THR A 189 5.18 10.97 -9.43
C THR A 189 4.46 11.39 -10.71
N LEU A 190 5.22 11.55 -11.80
CA LEU A 190 4.67 11.90 -13.11
C LEU A 190 3.57 10.91 -13.50
N TRP A 191 2.44 11.43 -13.97
CA TRP A 191 1.23 10.61 -14.14
C TRP A 191 1.44 9.35 -15.00
N PHE A 192 2.23 9.44 -16.07
CA PHE A 192 2.50 8.31 -16.99
C PHE A 192 3.46 7.26 -16.39
N MET A 193 4.17 7.58 -15.31
CA MET A 193 5.06 6.67 -14.59
C MET A 193 4.37 5.98 -13.42
N ARG A 194 3.17 6.43 -13.04
CA ARG A 194 2.46 5.85 -11.90
C ARG A 194 2.04 4.42 -12.17
N ARG A 195 2.28 3.55 -11.21
CA ARG A 195 1.80 2.17 -11.21
C ARG A 195 0.49 2.09 -10.44
N ASN A 196 -0.54 1.62 -11.12
CA ASN A 196 -1.83 1.31 -10.53
C ASN A 196 -2.20 -0.12 -10.87
N GLU A 197 -3.01 -0.75 -10.04
CA GLU A 197 -3.51 -2.09 -10.27
C GLU A 197 -4.99 -2.17 -9.88
N VAL A 198 -5.77 -2.88 -10.67
CA VAL A 198 -7.06 -3.43 -10.24
C VAL A 198 -6.86 -4.91 -9.96
N MET A 199 -7.39 -5.38 -8.85
CA MET A 199 -7.17 -6.73 -8.40
C MET A 199 -8.39 -7.32 -7.71
N VAL A 200 -8.55 -8.64 -7.82
CA VAL A 200 -9.66 -9.37 -7.23
C VAL A 200 -9.17 -10.70 -6.66
N PRO A 201 -9.60 -11.08 -5.45
CA PRO A 201 -9.31 -12.41 -4.95
C PRO A 201 -10.05 -13.47 -5.77
N ILE A 202 -9.33 -14.55 -6.08
CA ILE A 202 -9.86 -15.70 -6.86
C ILE A 202 -9.67 -17.00 -6.09
N ALA A 203 -10.50 -18.01 -6.41
CA ALA A 203 -10.31 -19.35 -5.90
C ALA A 203 -8.95 -19.93 -6.35
N ARG A 204 -8.34 -20.75 -5.50
CA ARG A 204 -7.11 -21.52 -5.81
C ARG A 204 -7.40 -22.72 -6.66
#